data_04aa239f76281ee5f3997f3e48ee18c0
#
_entry.id   04aa239f76281ee5f3997f3e48ee18c0
#
_cell.length_a   1.000
_cell.length_b   1.000
_cell.length_c   1.000
_cell.angle_alpha   90.00
_cell.angle_beta   90.00
_cell.angle_gamma   90.00
#
_symmetry.space_group_name_H-M   'P 1'
#
loop_
_entity.id
_entity.type
_entity.pdbx_description
1 polymer ?
#
loop_
_entity_poly.entity_id
_entity_poly.type
_entity_poly.pdbx_seq_one_letter_code
_entity_poly.pdbx_strand_id
1 'polypeptide(L)'
;MKFEIITGSKIGNTEEQYFINERAFDCNPSANVDINVAIAYLNLGIDSEDMCVKCLWGFSPKESWKEVDLCVPSAIEGELRLIGEYEAGLTWRIDKNKMWESYFDKESGWYCIGNSMLDDEDTVVKVINNMIAVIDNTSELKAVIGCQRFRKTGTEDNFL
;
A
#
# COMPACT_ATOMS: atom_id res chain seq x y z
N MET A 1 9.34 4.94 12.55
CA MET A 1 9.62 5.06 11.09
C MET A 1 8.78 6.19 10.53
N LYS A 2 9.41 7.15 9.92
CA LYS A 2 8.75 8.39 9.46
C LYS A 2 8.74 8.47 7.94
N PHE A 3 7.68 9.08 7.42
CA PHE A 3 7.50 9.30 5.99
C PHE A 3 7.23 10.77 5.70
N GLU A 4 7.59 11.20 4.52
CA GLU A 4 7.34 12.53 4.00
C GLU A 4 6.52 12.43 2.73
N ILE A 5 5.51 13.27 2.59
CA ILE A 5 4.70 13.35 1.37
C ILE A 5 5.24 14.46 0.48
N ILE A 6 5.55 14.10 -0.77
CA ILE A 6 6.01 15.03 -1.79
C ILE A 6 4.87 15.23 -2.77
N THR A 7 4.36 16.45 -2.84
CA THR A 7 3.24 16.81 -3.73
C THR A 7 3.73 17.28 -5.10
N GLY A 8 2.81 17.29 -6.07
CA GLY A 8 3.10 17.81 -7.41
C GLY A 8 3.62 16.79 -8.42
N SER A 9 3.88 15.56 -7.98
CA SER A 9 4.21 14.46 -8.89
C SER A 9 2.95 13.93 -9.55
N LYS A 10 3.06 13.59 -10.83
CA LYS A 10 1.98 12.90 -11.54
C LYS A 10 2.14 11.39 -11.39
N ILE A 11 1.04 10.72 -11.10
CA ILE A 11 0.98 9.26 -11.13
C ILE A 11 1.16 8.79 -12.56
N GLY A 12 2.07 7.83 -12.75
CA GLY A 12 2.27 7.15 -14.02
C GLY A 12 1.21 6.08 -14.28
N ASN A 13 1.57 5.07 -15.03
CA ASN A 13 0.68 3.97 -15.41
C ASN A 13 0.85 2.71 -14.56
N THR A 14 1.66 2.76 -13.52
CA THR A 14 1.80 1.66 -12.56
C THR A 14 0.51 1.53 -11.74
N GLU A 15 0.06 0.31 -11.56
CA GLU A 15 -1.20 -0.01 -10.90
C GLU A 15 -0.98 -1.11 -9.85
N GLU A 16 -1.54 -0.93 -8.67
CA GLU A 16 -1.58 -1.96 -7.63
C GLU A 16 -2.63 -3.01 -8.00
N GLN A 17 -2.29 -4.30 -7.86
CA GLN A 17 -3.15 -5.41 -8.24
C GLN A 17 -3.09 -6.54 -7.22
N TYR A 18 -4.17 -7.31 -7.13
CA TYR A 18 -4.20 -8.54 -6.36
C TYR A 18 -4.36 -9.74 -7.29
N PHE A 19 -3.43 -10.68 -7.20
CA PHE A 19 -3.42 -11.90 -8.00
C PHE A 19 -4.05 -13.04 -7.21
N ILE A 20 -5.25 -13.44 -7.61
CA ILE A 20 -6.08 -14.40 -6.86
C ILE A 20 -5.38 -15.74 -6.70
N ASN A 21 -4.78 -16.26 -7.76
CA ASN A 21 -4.16 -17.59 -7.74
C ASN A 21 -2.90 -17.64 -6.86
N GLU A 22 -2.18 -16.53 -6.78
CA GLU A 22 -0.97 -16.40 -5.97
C GLU A 22 -1.27 -15.94 -4.55
N ARG A 23 -2.50 -15.45 -4.30
CA ARG A 23 -2.92 -14.83 -3.04
C ARG A 23 -1.99 -13.71 -2.63
N ALA A 24 -1.61 -12.88 -3.59
CA ALA A 24 -0.57 -11.89 -3.39
C ALA A 24 -0.90 -10.56 -4.06
N PHE A 25 -0.44 -9.49 -3.43
CA PHE A 25 -0.37 -8.17 -4.03
C PHE A 25 0.92 -7.98 -4.80
N ASP A 26 0.85 -7.25 -5.89
CA ASP A 26 2.01 -6.74 -6.60
C ASP A 26 1.58 -5.60 -7.52
N CYS A 27 2.51 -4.85 -8.04
CA CYS A 27 2.21 -3.79 -9.00
C CYS A 27 2.54 -4.21 -10.44
N ASN A 28 1.87 -3.58 -11.37
CA ASN A 28 2.07 -3.82 -12.80
C ASN A 28 2.10 -2.46 -13.54
N PRO A 29 3.13 -2.16 -14.34
CA PRO A 29 4.39 -2.91 -14.48
C PRO A 29 5.20 -2.96 -13.20
N SER A 30 6.13 -3.91 -13.12
CA SER A 30 7.00 -4.09 -11.95
C SER A 30 7.82 -2.83 -11.68
N ALA A 31 7.95 -2.49 -10.41
CA ALA A 31 8.72 -1.35 -9.96
C ALA A 31 10.14 -1.76 -9.53
N ASN A 32 11.06 -0.81 -9.58
CA ASN A 32 12.39 -0.98 -9.00
C ASN A 32 12.29 -0.87 -7.48
N VAL A 33 12.58 -1.96 -6.79
CA VAL A 33 12.48 -2.06 -5.34
C VAL A 33 13.70 -2.79 -4.80
N ASP A 34 14.41 -2.17 -3.88
CA ASP A 34 15.58 -2.73 -3.23
C ASP A 34 15.59 -2.54 -1.70
N ILE A 35 14.61 -1.81 -1.17
CA ILE A 35 14.34 -1.71 0.26
C ILE A 35 12.90 -2.16 0.49
N ASN A 36 12.68 -2.93 1.55
CA ASN A 36 11.34 -3.37 1.93
C ASN A 36 11.00 -2.94 3.34
N VAL A 37 9.81 -2.42 3.52
CA VAL A 37 9.22 -2.17 4.84
C VAL A 37 8.10 -3.17 5.06
N ALA A 38 8.33 -4.10 5.96
CA ALA A 38 7.36 -5.16 6.26
C ALA A 38 6.21 -4.63 7.12
N ILE A 39 4.99 -4.86 6.65
CA ILE A 39 3.75 -4.56 7.33
C ILE A 39 2.99 -5.88 7.47
N ALA A 40 3.06 -6.52 8.64
CA ALA A 40 2.60 -7.90 8.81
C ALA A 40 3.28 -8.82 7.78
N TYR A 41 2.52 -9.42 6.88
CA TYR A 41 3.07 -10.29 5.82
C TYR A 41 3.26 -9.57 4.48
N LEU A 42 2.84 -8.33 4.40
CA LEU A 42 3.01 -7.49 3.21
C LEU A 42 4.24 -6.61 3.34
N ASN A 43 4.68 -6.08 2.21
CA ASN A 43 5.82 -5.19 2.14
C ASN A 43 5.50 -3.94 1.34
N LEU A 44 5.92 -2.78 1.84
CA LEU A 44 6.09 -1.61 1.00
C LEU A 44 7.44 -1.71 0.32
N GLY A 45 7.43 -1.73 -1.00
CA GLY A 45 8.63 -1.70 -1.80
C GLY A 45 9.11 -0.27 -2.04
N ILE A 46 10.36 -0.02 -1.77
CA ILE A 46 10.99 1.30 -1.84
C ILE A 46 12.22 1.23 -2.74
N ASP A 47 12.38 2.25 -3.58
CA ASP A 47 13.58 2.43 -4.38
C ASP A 47 14.58 3.27 -3.59
N SER A 48 15.78 2.73 -3.36
CA SER A 48 16.82 3.43 -2.60
C SER A 48 17.39 4.65 -3.31
N GLU A 49 17.17 4.81 -4.60
CA GLU A 49 17.64 5.99 -5.34
C GLU A 49 16.92 7.27 -4.91
N ASP A 50 15.62 7.19 -4.69
CA ASP A 50 14.79 8.33 -4.28
C ASP A 50 14.14 8.15 -2.91
N MET A 51 14.27 6.98 -2.29
CA MET A 51 13.66 6.58 -1.02
C MET A 51 12.12 6.59 -1.06
N CYS A 52 11.52 6.52 -2.24
CA CYS A 52 10.07 6.58 -2.40
C CYS A 52 9.44 5.19 -2.48
N VAL A 53 8.25 5.09 -1.91
CA VAL A 53 7.41 3.89 -2.00
C VAL A 53 6.94 3.71 -3.44
N LYS A 54 7.13 2.52 -3.99
CA LYS A 54 6.76 2.19 -5.37
C LYS A 54 5.58 1.23 -5.46
N CYS A 55 5.41 0.33 -4.49
CA CYS A 55 4.33 -0.65 -4.52
C CYS A 55 4.07 -1.28 -3.15
N LEU A 56 2.93 -1.93 -3.04
CA LEU A 56 2.63 -2.89 -1.98
C LEU A 56 2.73 -4.29 -2.59
N TRP A 57 3.47 -5.19 -1.97
CA TRP A 57 3.62 -6.54 -2.49
C TRP A 57 3.69 -7.57 -1.38
N GLY A 58 3.36 -8.81 -1.71
CA GLY A 58 3.47 -9.93 -0.80
C GLY A 58 2.21 -10.74 -0.66
N PHE A 59 2.31 -11.79 0.14
CA PHE A 59 1.25 -12.76 0.36
C PHE A 59 0.19 -12.20 1.33
N SER A 60 -1.06 -12.26 0.91
CA SER A 60 -2.21 -11.86 1.74
C SER A 60 -3.44 -12.68 1.35
N PRO A 61 -3.70 -13.80 2.03
CA PRO A 61 -4.84 -14.65 1.70
C PRO A 61 -6.16 -13.98 2.08
N LYS A 62 -7.13 -14.04 1.18
CA LYS A 62 -8.48 -13.46 1.40
C LYS A 62 -9.15 -13.99 2.66
N GLU A 63 -8.86 -15.22 3.04
CA GLU A 63 -9.43 -15.87 4.21
C GLU A 63 -9.08 -15.18 5.52
N SER A 64 -7.99 -14.40 5.51
CA SER A 64 -7.56 -13.60 6.66
C SER A 64 -8.19 -12.21 6.72
N TRP A 65 -8.88 -11.79 5.68
CA TRP A 65 -9.45 -10.45 5.60
C TRP A 65 -10.78 -10.36 6.34
N LYS A 66 -10.97 -9.28 7.07
CA LYS A 66 -12.24 -8.98 7.72
C LYS A 66 -13.13 -8.17 6.79
N GLU A 67 -14.37 -8.63 6.59
CA GLU A 67 -15.34 -7.87 5.81
C GLU A 67 -15.85 -6.67 6.60
N VAL A 68 -15.76 -5.50 5.99
CA VAL A 68 -16.21 -4.22 6.56
C VAL A 68 -16.70 -3.31 5.44
N ASP A 69 -17.41 -2.25 5.81
CA ASP A 69 -17.69 -1.15 4.90
C ASP A 69 -16.51 -0.18 4.96
N LEU A 70 -15.86 0.03 3.83
CA LEU A 70 -14.74 0.98 3.72
C LEU A 70 -15.17 2.25 3.03
N CYS A 71 -14.94 3.36 3.69
CA CYS A 71 -15.04 4.67 3.08
C CYS A 71 -13.64 5.06 2.59
N VAL A 72 -13.43 5.03 1.29
CA VAL A 72 -12.14 5.38 0.70
C VAL A 72 -11.99 6.90 0.69
N PRO A 73 -10.98 7.45 1.35
CA PRO A 73 -10.81 8.90 1.42
C PRO A 73 -10.35 9.49 0.10
N SER A 74 -10.62 10.76 -0.08
CA SER A 74 -10.01 11.53 -1.14
C SER A 74 -8.51 11.65 -0.88
N ALA A 75 -7.71 11.47 -1.92
CA ALA A 75 -6.26 11.48 -1.82
C ALA A 75 -5.65 12.48 -2.80
N ILE A 76 -4.58 13.14 -2.37
CA ILE A 76 -3.75 13.92 -3.26
C ILE A 76 -2.76 13.00 -3.98
N GLU A 77 -2.47 13.28 -5.25
CA GLU A 77 -1.41 12.57 -5.95
C GLU A 77 -0.05 13.05 -5.48
N GLY A 78 0.86 12.11 -5.24
CA GLY A 78 2.19 12.46 -4.76
C GLY A 78 3.07 11.23 -4.55
N GLU A 79 4.24 11.49 -4.01
CA GLU A 79 5.18 10.46 -3.61
C GLU A 79 5.24 10.35 -2.09
N LEU A 80 5.50 9.16 -1.61
CA LEU A 80 5.71 8.87 -0.20
C LEU A 80 7.16 8.47 0.00
N ARG A 81 7.94 9.31 0.67
CA ARG A 81 9.38 9.09 0.89
C ARG A 81 9.66 8.66 2.32
N LEU A 82 10.43 7.59 2.46
CA LEU A 82 10.92 7.12 3.75
C LEU A 82 12.05 8.06 4.22
N ILE A 83 11.91 8.59 5.44
CA ILE A 83 12.90 9.49 6.03
C ILE A 83 13.88 8.68 6.86
N GLY A 84 15.16 8.88 6.62
CA GLY A 84 16.24 8.24 7.34
C GLY A 84 17.19 7.47 6.43
N GLU A 85 18.15 6.80 7.06
CA GLU A 85 19.12 5.99 6.35
C GLU A 85 18.72 4.51 6.48
N TYR A 86 18.42 3.90 5.34
CA TYR A 86 18.05 2.49 5.25
C TYR A 86 18.88 1.84 4.15
N GLU A 87 19.50 0.73 4.50
CA GLU A 87 20.39 0.01 3.60
C GLU A 87 19.62 -0.79 2.56
N ALA A 88 20.04 -0.68 1.30
CA ALA A 88 19.48 -1.46 0.21
C ALA A 88 19.72 -2.96 0.42
N GLY A 89 18.76 -3.77 -0.04
CA GLY A 89 18.82 -5.22 0.09
C GLY A 89 18.29 -5.76 1.43
N LEU A 90 17.84 -4.88 2.31
CA LEU A 90 17.31 -5.29 3.62
C LEU A 90 15.81 -5.06 3.73
N THR A 91 15.21 -5.79 4.66
CA THR A 91 13.81 -5.63 5.05
C THR A 91 13.72 -5.08 6.46
N TRP A 92 13.00 -3.99 6.60
CA TRP A 92 12.79 -3.30 7.87
C TRP A 92 11.34 -3.48 8.30
N ARG A 93 11.12 -3.91 9.52
CA ARG A 93 9.76 -4.08 10.03
C ARG A 93 9.21 -2.77 10.56
N ILE A 94 8.03 -2.41 10.11
CA ILE A 94 7.30 -1.28 10.67
C ILE A 94 6.87 -1.61 12.12
N ASP A 95 6.44 -0.60 12.87
CA ASP A 95 6.13 -0.68 14.29
C ASP A 95 5.38 -1.97 14.68
N LYS A 96 6.03 -2.79 15.53
CA LYS A 96 5.51 -4.06 16.03
C LYS A 96 4.34 -3.88 17.02
N ASN A 97 4.20 -2.70 17.60
CA ASN A 97 3.16 -2.40 18.60
C ASN A 97 1.84 -2.01 17.96
N LYS A 98 1.81 -1.73 16.66
CA LYS A 98 0.58 -1.46 15.93
C LYS A 98 0.00 -2.73 15.37
N MET A 99 -1.31 -2.87 15.46
CA MET A 99 -2.01 -3.98 14.83
C MET A 99 -2.26 -3.66 13.35
N TRP A 100 -1.65 -4.47 12.50
CA TRP A 100 -1.81 -4.38 11.06
C TRP A 100 -2.79 -5.46 10.58
N GLU A 101 -4.07 -5.20 10.76
CA GLU A 101 -5.14 -6.10 10.30
C GLU A 101 -5.57 -5.74 8.88
N SER A 102 -6.04 -6.75 8.15
CA SER A 102 -6.52 -6.61 6.78
C SER A 102 -8.04 -6.58 6.75
N TYR A 103 -8.58 -5.59 6.05
CA TYR A 103 -10.01 -5.37 5.87
C TYR A 103 -10.35 -5.32 4.39
N PHE A 104 -11.56 -5.74 4.07
CA PHE A 104 -12.03 -5.77 2.69
C PHE A 104 -13.49 -5.40 2.61
N ASP A 105 -13.81 -4.49 1.69
CA ASP A 105 -15.17 -4.12 1.35
C ASP A 105 -15.59 -4.87 0.09
N LYS A 106 -16.48 -5.82 0.27
CA LYS A 106 -16.94 -6.69 -0.81
C LYS A 106 -17.73 -5.94 -1.89
N GLU A 107 -18.44 -4.89 -1.51
CA GLU A 107 -19.23 -4.10 -2.47
C GLU A 107 -18.35 -3.21 -3.35
N SER A 108 -17.40 -2.50 -2.75
CA SER A 108 -16.54 -1.58 -3.48
C SER A 108 -15.29 -2.25 -4.07
N GLY A 109 -14.87 -3.38 -3.51
CA GLY A 109 -13.64 -4.07 -3.89
C GLY A 109 -12.37 -3.46 -3.30
N TRP A 110 -12.47 -2.51 -2.37
CA TRP A 110 -11.32 -1.92 -1.73
C TRP A 110 -10.81 -2.78 -0.56
N TYR A 111 -9.50 -2.77 -0.41
CA TYR A 111 -8.75 -3.44 0.65
C TYR A 111 -8.02 -2.39 1.49
N CYS A 112 -7.93 -2.65 2.78
CA CYS A 112 -7.17 -1.81 3.70
C CYS A 112 -6.34 -2.67 4.65
N ILE A 113 -5.06 -2.35 4.80
CA ILE A 113 -4.25 -2.87 5.89
C ILE A 113 -3.90 -1.72 6.84
N GLY A 114 -4.20 -1.90 8.11
CA GLY A 114 -3.98 -0.91 9.16
C GLY A 114 -5.27 -0.29 9.66
N ASN A 115 -5.18 0.91 10.19
CA ASN A 115 -6.33 1.61 10.75
C ASN A 115 -7.07 2.40 9.68
N SER A 116 -8.27 1.96 9.33
CA SER A 116 -9.10 2.59 8.30
C SER A 116 -9.87 3.82 8.80
N MET A 117 -9.86 4.09 10.10
CA MET A 117 -10.52 5.26 10.68
C MET A 117 -9.63 6.48 10.55
N LEU A 118 -10.10 7.48 9.82
CA LEU A 118 -9.36 8.71 9.57
C LEU A 118 -9.64 9.76 10.63
N ASP A 119 -8.59 10.49 11.00
CA ASP A 119 -8.66 11.71 11.78
C ASP A 119 -8.50 12.93 10.88
N ASP A 120 -8.95 14.10 11.33
CA ASP A 120 -8.83 15.35 10.56
C ASP A 120 -7.37 15.75 10.28
N GLU A 121 -6.44 15.26 11.10
CA GLU A 121 -5.00 15.55 10.96
C GLU A 121 -4.26 14.55 10.06
N ASP A 122 -4.95 13.52 9.59
CA ASP A 122 -4.34 12.54 8.69
C ASP A 122 -4.19 13.12 7.29
N THR A 123 -3.09 12.77 6.64
CA THR A 123 -2.85 13.12 5.25
C THR A 123 -2.92 11.86 4.39
N VAL A 124 -3.61 11.96 3.27
CA VAL A 124 -3.86 10.83 2.36
C VAL A 124 -3.21 11.10 1.02
N VAL A 125 -2.34 10.21 0.61
CA VAL A 125 -1.60 10.32 -0.66
C VAL A 125 -1.85 9.13 -1.55
N LYS A 126 -2.14 9.38 -2.82
CA LYS A 126 -2.21 8.36 -3.86
C LYS A 126 -0.83 8.20 -4.50
N VAL A 127 -0.20 7.06 -4.24
CA VAL A 127 1.19 6.79 -4.62
C VAL A 127 1.27 6.24 -6.04
N ILE A 128 0.43 5.27 -6.34
CA ILE A 128 0.24 4.70 -7.66
C ILE A 128 -1.25 4.48 -7.88
N ASN A 129 -1.66 4.09 -9.08
CA ASN A 129 -3.06 3.76 -9.35
C ASN A 129 -3.49 2.61 -8.42
N ASN A 130 -4.65 2.75 -7.79
CA ASN A 130 -5.23 1.80 -6.86
C ASN A 130 -4.43 1.60 -5.56
N MET A 131 -3.57 2.53 -5.18
CA MET A 131 -2.85 2.47 -3.91
C MET A 131 -2.78 3.84 -3.23
N ILE A 132 -3.35 3.90 -2.05
CA ILE A 132 -3.42 5.08 -1.21
C ILE A 132 -2.73 4.78 0.12
N ALA A 133 -1.91 5.71 0.60
CA ALA A 133 -1.32 5.64 1.93
C ALA A 133 -1.90 6.73 2.82
N VAL A 134 -2.13 6.38 4.08
CA VAL A 134 -2.60 7.31 5.12
C VAL A 134 -1.48 7.53 6.11
N ILE A 135 -1.10 8.79 6.29
CA ILE A 135 -0.02 9.21 7.18
C ILE A 135 -0.63 10.04 8.30
N ASP A 136 -0.31 9.71 9.53
CA ASP A 136 -0.81 10.41 10.69
C ASP A 136 -0.05 11.74 10.96
N ASN A 137 -0.50 12.49 11.95
CA ASN A 137 0.10 13.77 12.31
C ASN A 137 1.53 13.68 12.88
N THR A 138 2.01 12.47 13.16
CA THR A 138 3.40 12.20 13.58
C THR A 138 4.29 11.76 12.43
N SER A 139 3.80 11.80 11.20
CA SER A 139 4.49 11.34 9.99
C SER A 139 4.68 9.81 9.91
N GLU A 140 3.93 9.07 10.69
CA GLU A 140 3.94 7.61 10.66
C GLU A 140 2.84 7.05 9.76
N LEU A 141 3.12 5.91 9.15
CA LEU A 141 2.12 5.21 8.34
C LEU A 141 1.00 4.67 9.23
N LYS A 142 -0.22 4.97 8.87
CA LYS A 142 -1.43 4.54 9.58
C LYS A 142 -2.15 3.41 8.85
N ALA A 143 -2.24 3.49 7.53
CA ALA A 143 -2.91 2.50 6.70
C ALA A 143 -2.42 2.55 5.26
N VAL A 144 -2.59 1.43 4.56
CA VAL A 144 -2.49 1.37 3.10
C VAL A 144 -3.83 0.84 2.59
N ILE A 145 -4.42 1.57 1.65
CA ILE A 145 -5.71 1.23 1.04
C ILE A 145 -5.46 0.98 -0.44
N GLY A 146 -5.87 -0.16 -0.92
CA GLY A 146 -5.55 -0.53 -2.29
C GLY A 146 -6.60 -1.38 -2.97
N CYS A 147 -6.38 -1.52 -4.24
CA CYS A 147 -6.85 -2.52 -5.18
C CYS A 147 -8.36 -2.77 -5.27
N GLN A 148 -8.94 -2.29 -6.36
CA GLN A 148 -10.27 -2.69 -6.79
C GLN A 148 -10.24 -3.86 -7.78
N ARG A 149 -9.05 -4.21 -8.27
CA ARG A 149 -8.90 -5.20 -9.32
C ARG A 149 -8.24 -6.45 -8.79
N PHE A 150 -8.87 -7.56 -9.08
CA PHE A 150 -8.36 -8.87 -8.80
C PHE A 150 -8.05 -9.56 -10.12
N ARG A 151 -6.86 -10.12 -10.25
CA ARG A 151 -6.43 -10.77 -11.49
C ARG A 151 -6.12 -12.23 -11.25
N LYS A 152 -6.41 -13.05 -12.26
CA LYS A 152 -5.89 -14.41 -12.34
C LYS A 152 -4.57 -14.37 -13.05
N THR A 153 -3.59 -15.07 -12.50
CA THR A 153 -2.26 -15.18 -13.11
C THR A 153 -2.39 -15.78 -14.50
N GLY A 154 -1.82 -15.12 -15.47
CA GLY A 154 -1.54 -15.67 -16.80
C GLY A 154 -2.63 -15.55 -17.85
N THR A 155 -3.79 -14.93 -17.62
CA THR A 155 -4.79 -14.81 -18.67
C THR A 155 -5.66 -13.57 -18.62
N GLU A 156 -6.86 -13.62 -18.20
CA GLU A 156 -7.81 -12.54 -18.39
C GLU A 156 -8.01 -11.72 -17.11
N ASP A 157 -8.27 -10.43 -17.31
CA ASP A 157 -8.65 -9.54 -16.22
C ASP A 157 -10.00 -9.96 -15.65
N ASN A 158 -10.01 -10.39 -14.39
CA ASN A 158 -11.24 -10.64 -13.68
C ASN A 158 -11.45 -9.59 -12.59
N PHE A 159 -12.61 -8.96 -12.63
CA PHE A 159 -13.09 -8.10 -11.57
C PHE A 159 -13.94 -8.91 -10.61
N LEU A 160 -13.74 -8.73 -9.34
CA LEU A 160 -14.61 -9.30 -8.32
C LEU A 160 -15.61 -8.29 -7.85
#